data_d75af1306d81369064525e18f3152521
#
_entry.id   d75af1306d81369064525e18f3152521
#
_cell.length_a   1.000
_cell.length_b   1.000
_cell.length_c   1.000
_cell.angle_alpha   90.00
_cell.angle_beta   90.00
_cell.angle_gamma   90.00
#
_symmetry.space_group_name_H-M   'P 1'
#
loop_
_entity.id
_entity.type
_entity.pdbx_description
1 polymer ?
#
loop_
_entity_poly.entity_id
_entity_poly.type
_entity_poly.pdbx_seq_one_letter_code
_entity_poly.pdbx_strand_id
1 'polypeptide(L)'
;MSINITTRLAKFEELIPSTIPFVEGKLKGHQDRKNYSVIGPGVSEDAKQNVKIAEAHGFNIGAVSAAPMNGSGLHSHTTAEVFIIHSGAWRFYWGVDGTEGEVILKKGDIASFPTNMFRGFQNVSKEEALMFVVLGENDPGVITWTPKLLKDAKDSGMVLMNDNSLVDTEKQKITDETKIIQPLKEDELKSFDHYSSEDIEKFVIRFDEKDKYFVDDEHYQSNKIINYLDQFNIHNKSFIPNIPHLTGFSLSLLHGKNAHIHEYKFEKSEVYHCLSGEWEIDCDGEKVVIKDKDTFSVPKNSSRSIKQISDGMEIYLL
;
A
#
# COMPACT_ATOMS: atom_id res chain seq x y z
N MET A 1 -27.05 6.13 14.78
CA MET A 1 -26.86 7.04 13.62
C MET A 1 -26.63 6.13 12.43
N SER A 2 -27.29 6.37 11.29
CA SER A 2 -27.05 5.59 10.07
C SER A 2 -25.63 5.86 9.56
N ILE A 3 -24.96 4.82 9.13
CA ILE A 3 -23.60 4.91 8.54
C ILE A 3 -23.72 5.57 7.18
N ASN A 4 -22.89 6.55 6.92
CA ASN A 4 -22.82 7.15 5.58
C ASN A 4 -21.88 6.28 4.69
N ILE A 5 -22.45 5.30 4.00
CA ILE A 5 -21.73 4.39 3.09
C ILE A 5 -20.95 5.16 2.02
N THR A 6 -21.50 6.27 1.50
CA THR A 6 -20.90 7.02 0.40
C THR A 6 -19.52 7.59 0.74
N THR A 7 -19.30 7.98 2.00
CA THR A 7 -18.00 8.52 2.45
C THR A 7 -16.99 7.44 2.82
N ARG A 8 -17.44 6.18 2.89
CA ARG A 8 -16.65 5.03 3.32
C ARG A 8 -16.34 4.03 2.19
N LEU A 9 -16.95 4.23 1.02
CA LEU A 9 -16.73 3.42 -0.16
C LEU A 9 -15.80 4.15 -1.13
N ALA A 10 -14.67 3.54 -1.42
CA ALA A 10 -13.76 3.95 -2.48
C ALA A 10 -13.88 2.96 -3.63
N LYS A 11 -14.66 3.31 -4.64
CA LYS A 11 -14.66 2.60 -5.91
C LYS A 11 -13.44 3.02 -6.71
N PHE A 12 -12.64 2.05 -7.13
CA PHE A 12 -11.38 2.35 -7.79
C PHE A 12 -11.55 3.19 -9.06
N GLU A 13 -12.60 2.93 -9.82
CA GLU A 13 -12.93 3.64 -11.05
C GLU A 13 -13.30 5.13 -10.85
N GLU A 14 -13.65 5.53 -9.61
CA GLU A 14 -13.97 6.91 -9.23
C GLU A 14 -12.77 7.68 -8.64
N LEU A 15 -11.63 7.01 -8.42
CA LEU A 15 -10.46 7.64 -7.84
C LEU A 15 -9.77 8.57 -8.83
N ILE A 16 -9.35 9.73 -8.33
CA ILE A 16 -8.58 10.71 -9.11
C ILE A 16 -7.11 10.59 -8.73
N PRO A 17 -6.24 10.16 -9.65
CA PRO A 17 -4.82 10.00 -9.35
C PRO A 17 -4.06 11.33 -9.36
N SER A 18 -2.98 11.40 -8.58
CA SER A 18 -1.87 12.32 -8.86
C SER A 18 -0.98 11.71 -9.94
N THR A 19 -0.60 12.53 -10.93
CA THR A 19 0.32 12.16 -12.02
C THR A 19 1.75 12.65 -11.79
N ILE A 20 1.96 13.55 -10.83
CA ILE A 20 3.28 13.99 -10.36
C ILE A 20 3.28 13.92 -8.83
N PRO A 21 3.22 12.72 -8.26
CA PRO A 21 3.09 12.55 -6.82
C PRO A 21 4.39 12.84 -6.06
N PHE A 22 5.55 12.84 -6.73
CA PHE A 22 6.87 12.89 -6.14
C PHE A 22 7.87 13.67 -7.00
N VAL A 23 8.97 14.08 -6.39
CA VAL A 23 10.04 14.87 -7.00
C VAL A 23 10.63 14.24 -8.27
N GLU A 24 10.58 12.93 -8.38
CA GLU A 24 11.08 12.15 -9.53
C GLU A 24 10.17 12.16 -10.77
N GLY A 25 8.99 12.78 -10.69
CA GLY A 25 7.92 12.66 -11.68
C GLY A 25 8.28 13.13 -13.11
N LYS A 26 9.39 13.83 -13.30
CA LYS A 26 9.91 14.17 -14.64
C LYS A 26 11.03 13.24 -15.12
N LEU A 27 11.52 12.34 -14.27
CA LEU A 27 12.62 11.45 -14.63
C LEU A 27 12.12 10.29 -15.51
N LYS A 28 12.94 9.88 -16.47
CA LYS A 28 12.66 8.71 -17.31
C LYS A 28 12.49 7.47 -16.43
N GLY A 29 11.40 6.73 -16.64
CA GLY A 29 11.06 5.56 -15.85
C GLY A 29 10.18 5.89 -14.61
N HIS A 30 9.81 7.17 -14.40
CA HIS A 30 8.95 7.61 -13.31
C HIS A 30 7.77 8.48 -13.79
N GLN A 31 7.73 8.84 -15.07
CA GLN A 31 6.78 9.78 -15.67
C GLN A 31 5.37 9.19 -15.84
N ASP A 32 5.31 7.92 -16.27
CA ASP A 32 4.04 7.24 -16.59
C ASP A 32 3.56 6.41 -15.41
N ARG A 33 3.39 7.09 -14.28
CA ARG A 33 2.90 6.55 -13.02
C ARG A 33 1.75 7.40 -12.49
N LYS A 34 0.77 6.74 -11.91
CA LYS A 34 -0.38 7.35 -11.23
C LYS A 34 -0.41 6.86 -9.79
N ASN A 35 -0.54 7.78 -8.85
CA ASN A 35 -0.72 7.45 -7.44
C ASN A 35 -2.12 7.87 -7.00
N TYR A 36 -2.79 6.97 -6.30
CA TYR A 36 -4.14 7.16 -5.77
C TYR A 36 -4.10 7.15 -4.25
N SER A 37 -4.79 8.09 -3.60
CA SER A 37 -4.96 8.14 -2.15
C SER A 37 -6.34 7.60 -1.78
N VAL A 38 -6.40 6.33 -1.39
CA VAL A 38 -7.64 5.60 -1.07
C VAL A 38 -8.08 5.94 0.34
N ILE A 39 -7.20 5.75 1.33
CA ILE A 39 -7.41 6.11 2.74
C ILE A 39 -6.19 6.92 3.20
N GLY A 40 -6.44 8.11 3.71
CA GLY A 40 -5.40 9.02 4.19
C GLY A 40 -4.51 9.59 3.07
N PRO A 41 -3.66 10.56 3.40
CA PRO A 41 -2.81 11.25 2.42
C PRO A 41 -1.60 10.43 1.96
N GLY A 42 -1.18 9.41 2.73
CA GLY A 42 0.08 8.72 2.48
C GLY A 42 1.29 9.67 2.57
N VAL A 43 2.32 9.37 1.79
CA VAL A 43 3.58 10.12 1.74
C VAL A 43 3.74 10.97 0.47
N SER A 44 2.66 11.23 -0.26
CA SER A 44 2.71 12.01 -1.50
C SER A 44 3.18 13.44 -1.24
N GLU A 45 4.06 13.92 -2.11
CA GLU A 45 4.54 15.31 -2.14
C GLU A 45 3.61 16.24 -2.95
N ASP A 46 2.53 15.69 -3.53
CA ASP A 46 1.51 16.47 -4.23
C ASP A 46 0.47 17.02 -3.24
N ALA A 47 0.59 18.28 -2.89
CA ALA A 47 -0.36 18.97 -2.00
C ALA A 47 -1.80 19.02 -2.54
N LYS A 48 -2.02 18.70 -3.81
CA LYS A 48 -3.34 18.73 -4.48
C LYS A 48 -3.93 17.34 -4.68
N GLN A 49 -3.29 16.31 -4.13
CA GLN A 49 -3.82 14.95 -4.24
C GLN A 49 -5.26 14.83 -3.72
N ASN A 50 -6.04 13.94 -4.34
CA ASN A 50 -7.41 13.67 -3.92
C ASN A 50 -7.44 12.48 -2.97
N VAL A 51 -7.77 12.69 -1.69
CA VAL A 51 -7.93 11.63 -0.69
C VAL A 51 -9.40 11.22 -0.65
N LYS A 52 -9.71 9.96 -0.96
CA LYS A 52 -11.11 9.48 -1.04
C LYS A 52 -11.73 9.28 0.35
N ILE A 53 -11.02 8.64 1.27
CA ILE A 53 -11.46 8.41 2.66
C ILE A 53 -10.46 9.11 3.58
N ALA A 54 -10.88 10.23 4.16
CA ALA A 54 -10.01 11.06 5.01
C ALA A 54 -10.03 10.65 6.49
N GLU A 55 -10.94 9.74 6.89
CA GLU A 55 -11.00 9.25 8.28
C GLU A 55 -9.73 8.46 8.62
N ALA A 56 -9.17 8.74 9.79
CA ALA A 56 -7.95 8.09 10.28
C ALA A 56 -8.21 6.64 10.72
N HIS A 57 -7.36 5.72 10.28
CA HIS A 57 -7.47 4.27 10.54
C HIS A 57 -6.29 3.68 11.31
N GLY A 58 -5.25 4.46 11.61
CA GLY A 58 -3.96 3.96 12.12
C GLY A 58 -3.02 3.54 11.00
N PHE A 59 -3.45 3.64 9.75
CA PHE A 59 -2.69 3.37 8.54
C PHE A 59 -3.27 4.14 7.35
N ASN A 60 -2.52 4.22 6.26
CA ASN A 60 -2.95 4.81 5.00
C ASN A 60 -3.00 3.71 3.92
N ILE A 61 -3.90 3.84 2.96
CA ILE A 61 -3.95 2.98 1.78
C ILE A 61 -3.83 3.85 0.53
N GLY A 62 -2.81 3.58 -0.27
CA GLY A 62 -2.64 4.11 -1.60
C GLY A 62 -2.72 3.02 -2.67
N ALA A 63 -2.74 3.45 -3.91
CA ALA A 63 -2.52 2.56 -5.04
C ALA A 63 -1.57 3.21 -6.05
N VAL A 64 -0.80 2.37 -6.73
CA VAL A 64 0.14 2.80 -7.77
C VAL A 64 -0.18 2.03 -9.04
N SER A 65 -0.52 2.75 -10.12
CA SER A 65 -0.45 2.15 -11.45
C SER A 65 0.72 2.75 -12.23
N ALA A 66 1.39 1.91 -13.00
CA ALA A 66 2.52 2.35 -13.82
C ALA A 66 2.56 1.63 -15.17
N ALA A 67 2.90 2.38 -16.21
CA ALA A 67 3.22 1.83 -17.52
C ALA A 67 4.47 0.90 -17.45
N PRO A 68 4.71 0.04 -18.44
CA PRO A 68 5.91 -0.78 -18.47
C PRO A 68 7.18 0.03 -18.25
N MET A 69 8.11 -0.51 -17.47
CA MET A 69 9.41 0.11 -17.12
C MET A 69 9.30 1.42 -16.33
N ASN A 70 8.12 1.74 -15.77
CA ASN A 70 7.91 2.86 -14.85
C ASN A 70 7.67 2.38 -13.42
N GLY A 71 7.99 3.24 -12.45
CA GLY A 71 7.85 2.94 -11.04
C GLY A 71 8.38 4.04 -10.14
N SER A 72 8.90 3.70 -8.97
CA SER A 72 9.54 4.63 -8.03
C SER A 72 11.03 4.36 -7.90
N GLY A 73 11.79 5.42 -7.83
CA GLY A 73 13.23 5.37 -7.56
C GLY A 73 13.55 5.03 -6.11
N LEU A 74 14.83 5.01 -5.79
CA LEU A 74 15.31 4.61 -4.48
C LEU A 74 14.98 5.63 -3.40
N HIS A 75 14.18 5.19 -2.44
CA HIS A 75 13.72 5.97 -1.31
C HIS A 75 13.56 5.12 -0.05
N SER A 76 13.48 5.77 1.09
CA SER A 76 13.28 5.13 2.39
C SER A 76 12.12 5.76 3.13
N HIS A 77 11.47 4.98 4.00
CA HIS A 77 10.42 5.40 4.93
C HIS A 77 10.81 5.08 6.37
N THR A 78 10.23 5.83 7.29
CA THR A 78 10.36 5.57 8.75
C THR A 78 9.23 4.68 9.27
N THR A 79 8.15 4.53 8.51
CA THR A 79 7.00 3.67 8.83
C THR A 79 6.99 2.42 7.96
N ALA A 80 6.30 1.38 8.42
CA ALA A 80 6.12 0.16 7.66
C ALA A 80 5.40 0.42 6.33
N GLU A 81 5.85 -0.26 5.28
CA GLU A 81 5.24 -0.20 3.95
C GLU A 81 5.00 -1.61 3.42
N VAL A 82 3.75 -1.89 3.07
CA VAL A 82 3.29 -3.19 2.60
C VAL A 82 2.71 -3.05 1.22
N PHE A 83 3.17 -3.90 0.31
CA PHE A 83 2.72 -3.94 -1.07
C PHE A 83 1.82 -5.15 -1.30
N ILE A 84 0.67 -4.93 -1.93
CA ILE A 84 -0.30 -5.94 -2.36
C ILE A 84 -0.37 -5.86 -3.88
N ILE A 85 0.16 -6.85 -4.57
CA ILE A 85 0.22 -6.83 -6.02
C ILE A 85 -1.14 -7.20 -6.62
N HIS A 86 -1.80 -6.25 -7.25
CA HIS A 86 -3.09 -6.47 -7.89
C HIS A 86 -2.96 -7.02 -9.31
N SER A 87 -2.04 -6.49 -10.10
CA SER A 87 -1.80 -6.96 -11.46
C SER A 87 -0.35 -6.74 -11.91
N GLY A 88 0.05 -7.48 -12.95
CA GLY A 88 1.37 -7.39 -13.56
C GLY A 88 2.47 -8.07 -12.76
N ALA A 89 3.70 -7.67 -13.04
CA ALA A 89 4.90 -8.11 -12.37
C ALA A 89 5.73 -6.88 -11.99
N TRP A 90 6.12 -6.81 -10.74
CA TRP A 90 6.83 -5.68 -10.18
C TRP A 90 8.19 -6.14 -9.66
N ARG A 91 9.24 -5.51 -10.18
CA ARG A 91 10.60 -5.64 -9.66
C ARG A 91 10.76 -4.66 -8.51
N PHE A 92 11.10 -5.13 -7.34
CA PHE A 92 11.60 -4.34 -6.23
C PHE A 92 13.10 -4.51 -6.14
N TYR A 93 13.83 -3.43 -5.92
CA TYR A 93 15.29 -3.42 -5.81
C TYR A 93 15.70 -2.47 -4.70
N TRP A 94 16.84 -2.71 -4.07
CA TRP A 94 17.22 -1.97 -2.86
C TRP A 94 18.72 -1.72 -2.75
N GLY A 95 19.06 -0.93 -1.68
CA GLY A 95 20.37 -0.37 -1.43
C GLY A 95 20.48 1.07 -1.90
N VAL A 96 21.50 1.78 -1.47
CA VAL A 96 21.69 3.20 -1.79
C VAL A 96 21.83 3.45 -3.30
N ASP A 97 22.39 2.50 -4.01
CA ASP A 97 22.56 2.50 -5.47
C ASP A 97 21.65 1.49 -6.21
N GLY A 98 20.83 0.74 -5.47
CA GLY A 98 19.90 -0.24 -6.00
C GLY A 98 20.53 -1.56 -6.44
N THR A 99 21.72 -1.89 -5.93
CA THR A 99 22.48 -3.08 -6.34
C THR A 99 22.59 -4.17 -5.26
N GLU A 100 22.06 -3.95 -4.05
CA GLU A 100 22.17 -4.91 -2.96
C GLU A 100 21.29 -6.15 -3.17
N GLY A 101 20.19 -6.00 -3.88
CA GLY A 101 19.33 -7.13 -4.22
C GLY A 101 18.06 -6.70 -4.95
N GLU A 102 17.33 -7.70 -5.39
CA GLU A 102 16.02 -7.50 -6.04
C GLU A 102 15.10 -8.70 -5.83
N VAL A 103 13.79 -8.44 -5.94
CA VAL A 103 12.75 -9.47 -5.94
C VAL A 103 11.67 -9.08 -6.95
N ILE A 104 11.11 -10.07 -7.65
CA ILE A 104 9.95 -9.87 -8.53
C ILE A 104 8.71 -10.41 -7.85
N LEU A 105 7.71 -9.56 -7.71
CA LEU A 105 6.40 -9.88 -7.16
C LEU A 105 5.36 -9.90 -8.28
N LYS A 106 4.37 -10.79 -8.16
CA LYS A 106 3.30 -10.99 -9.13
C LYS A 106 1.94 -10.88 -8.46
N LYS A 107 0.87 -10.90 -9.27
CA LYS A 107 -0.51 -10.78 -8.76
C LYS A 107 -0.78 -11.67 -7.54
N GLY A 108 -1.27 -11.04 -6.47
CA GLY A 108 -1.60 -11.66 -5.20
C GLY A 108 -0.43 -11.79 -4.23
N ASP A 109 0.82 -11.61 -4.69
CA ASP A 109 1.97 -11.58 -3.79
C ASP A 109 1.88 -10.38 -2.84
N ILE A 110 2.37 -10.57 -1.62
CA ILE A 110 2.47 -9.54 -0.59
C ILE A 110 3.91 -9.45 -0.12
N ALA A 111 4.39 -8.22 0.03
CA ALA A 111 5.67 -7.94 0.65
C ALA A 111 5.57 -6.80 1.66
N SER A 112 6.19 -6.97 2.83
CA SER A 112 6.35 -5.95 3.86
C SER A 112 7.82 -5.56 3.94
N PHE A 113 8.22 -4.47 3.28
CA PHE A 113 9.62 -4.06 3.31
C PHE A 113 9.98 -3.41 4.64
N PRO A 114 11.15 -3.75 5.20
CA PRO A 114 11.66 -3.12 6.41
C PRO A 114 11.80 -1.60 6.26
N THR A 115 11.66 -0.89 7.38
CA THR A 115 11.97 0.54 7.47
C THR A 115 13.48 0.77 7.37
N ASN A 116 13.88 2.02 7.24
CA ASN A 116 15.31 2.43 7.25
C ASN A 116 16.18 1.75 6.17
N MET A 117 15.57 1.31 5.05
CA MET A 117 16.31 0.84 3.87
C MET A 117 15.89 1.60 2.63
N PHE A 118 16.81 1.83 1.71
CA PHE A 118 16.47 2.36 0.39
C PHE A 118 15.93 1.24 -0.50
N ARG A 119 14.75 1.45 -1.07
CA ARG A 119 14.14 0.56 -2.07
C ARG A 119 13.45 1.37 -3.14
N GLY A 120 13.35 0.79 -4.31
CA GLY A 120 12.58 1.27 -5.43
C GLY A 120 11.79 0.12 -6.05
N PHE A 121 10.87 0.45 -6.95
CA PHE A 121 10.11 -0.56 -7.67
C PHE A 121 9.86 -0.15 -9.12
N GLN A 122 9.63 -1.14 -9.98
CA GLN A 122 9.40 -0.94 -11.40
C GLN A 122 8.43 -1.98 -11.93
N ASN A 123 7.45 -1.56 -12.74
CA ASN A 123 6.63 -2.48 -13.51
C ASN A 123 7.47 -3.13 -14.61
N VAL A 124 7.70 -4.43 -14.52
CA VAL A 124 8.45 -5.22 -15.51
C VAL A 124 7.54 -6.06 -16.42
N SER A 125 6.23 -5.87 -16.32
CA SER A 125 5.28 -6.48 -17.27
C SER A 125 5.18 -5.68 -18.57
N LYS A 126 4.45 -6.24 -19.54
CA LYS A 126 4.27 -5.64 -20.87
C LYS A 126 3.11 -4.63 -20.92
N GLU A 127 2.25 -4.64 -19.90
CA GLU A 127 1.06 -3.83 -19.78
C GLU A 127 1.14 -2.93 -18.54
N GLU A 128 0.24 -1.95 -18.45
CA GLU A 128 0.07 -1.17 -17.20
C GLU A 128 -0.25 -2.12 -16.06
N ALA A 129 0.43 -1.96 -14.95
CA ALA A 129 0.28 -2.80 -13.76
C ALA A 129 -0.21 -1.96 -12.58
N LEU A 130 -0.87 -2.62 -11.62
CA LEU A 130 -1.46 -2.00 -10.43
C LEU A 130 -1.03 -2.76 -9.18
N MET A 131 -0.68 -2.02 -8.13
CA MET A 131 -0.52 -2.52 -6.78
C MET A 131 -1.14 -1.57 -5.78
N PHE A 132 -1.56 -2.10 -4.64
CA PHE A 132 -1.96 -1.33 -3.47
C PHE A 132 -0.82 -1.27 -2.48
N VAL A 133 -0.76 -0.17 -1.75
CA VAL A 133 0.30 0.11 -0.78
C VAL A 133 -0.34 0.52 0.53
N VAL A 134 0.04 -0.14 1.61
CA VAL A 134 -0.40 0.20 2.96
C VAL A 134 0.78 0.76 3.73
N LEU A 135 0.63 1.97 4.25
CA LEU A 135 1.63 2.65 5.07
C LEU A 135 1.14 2.68 6.52
N GLY A 136 1.98 2.30 7.46
CA GLY A 136 1.66 2.38 8.89
C GLY A 136 1.45 3.81 9.35
N GLU A 137 0.75 3.95 10.50
CA GLU A 137 0.42 5.20 11.17
C GLU A 137 -0.55 6.11 10.38
N ASN A 138 -1.16 7.08 11.06
CA ASN A 138 -2.03 8.08 10.43
C ASN A 138 -1.22 9.16 9.70
N ASP A 139 -0.04 9.46 10.21
CA ASP A 139 0.97 10.32 9.58
C ASP A 139 2.21 9.46 9.29
N PRO A 140 2.33 8.92 8.08
CA PRO A 140 3.45 8.04 7.73
C PRO A 140 4.77 8.80 7.50
N GLY A 141 4.81 10.10 7.80
CA GLY A 141 5.98 10.94 7.64
C GLY A 141 6.29 11.32 6.19
N VAL A 142 7.56 11.49 5.91
CA VAL A 142 8.06 11.92 4.60
C VAL A 142 9.01 10.88 4.00
N ILE A 143 9.19 10.96 2.70
CA ILE A 143 10.14 10.13 1.98
C ILE A 143 11.56 10.69 2.13
N THR A 144 12.51 9.81 2.37
CA THR A 144 13.94 10.10 2.24
C THR A 144 14.45 9.56 0.91
N TRP A 145 14.86 10.47 0.02
CA TRP A 145 15.37 10.15 -1.30
C TRP A 145 16.89 9.95 -1.30
N THR A 146 17.40 9.10 -2.17
CA THR A 146 18.85 9.01 -2.37
C THR A 146 19.43 10.32 -2.93
N PRO A 147 20.69 10.67 -2.58
CA PRO A 147 21.35 11.88 -3.09
C PRO A 147 21.36 11.97 -4.63
N LYS A 148 21.57 10.83 -5.30
CA LYS A 148 21.58 10.76 -6.74
C LYS A 148 20.21 11.13 -7.32
N LEU A 149 19.12 10.61 -6.76
CA LEU A 149 17.77 10.89 -7.25
C LEU A 149 17.41 12.37 -7.08
N LEU A 150 17.69 12.97 -5.92
CA LEU A 150 17.46 14.40 -5.70
C LEU A 150 18.25 15.27 -6.69
N LYS A 151 19.49 14.89 -6.99
CA LYS A 151 20.30 15.58 -8.01
C LYS A 151 19.67 15.46 -9.39
N ASP A 152 19.33 14.25 -9.82
CA ASP A 152 18.74 13.99 -11.14
C ASP A 152 17.40 14.73 -11.30
N ALA A 153 16.57 14.74 -10.24
CA ALA A 153 15.30 15.48 -10.20
C ALA A 153 15.54 16.99 -10.37
N LYS A 154 16.48 17.57 -9.63
CA LYS A 154 16.86 18.98 -9.76
C LYS A 154 17.35 19.30 -11.17
N ASP A 155 18.16 18.46 -11.76
CA ASP A 155 18.66 18.61 -13.14
C ASP A 155 17.52 18.52 -14.17
N SER A 156 16.40 17.85 -13.85
CA SER A 156 15.18 17.79 -14.66
C SER A 156 14.20 18.95 -14.42
N GLY A 157 14.54 19.87 -13.52
CA GLY A 157 13.70 21.02 -13.17
C GLY A 157 12.67 20.74 -12.06
N MET A 158 12.77 19.59 -11.37
CA MET A 158 11.93 19.30 -10.19
C MET A 158 12.74 19.43 -8.91
N VAL A 159 12.22 20.17 -7.95
CA VAL A 159 12.89 20.43 -6.67
C VAL A 159 11.95 20.14 -5.52
N LEU A 160 12.44 19.41 -4.51
CA LEU A 160 11.75 19.15 -3.26
C LEU A 160 12.22 20.16 -2.20
N MET A 161 11.25 20.81 -1.56
CA MET A 161 11.50 21.75 -0.49
C MET A 161 11.49 21.04 0.88
N ASN A 162 12.07 21.64 1.89
CA ASN A 162 12.13 21.07 3.24
C ASN A 162 10.79 21.03 3.99
N ASP A 163 9.74 21.66 3.44
CA ASP A 163 8.36 21.54 3.89
C ASP A 163 7.57 20.48 3.09
N ASN A 164 8.28 19.61 2.37
CA ASN A 164 7.74 18.55 1.52
C ASN A 164 6.95 19.05 0.30
N SER A 165 7.05 20.31 -0.08
CA SER A 165 6.41 20.84 -1.29
C SER A 165 7.27 20.66 -2.53
N LEU A 166 6.62 20.39 -3.67
CA LEU A 166 7.26 20.26 -4.98
C LEU A 166 7.30 21.61 -5.72
N VAL A 167 8.44 21.91 -6.29
CA VAL A 167 8.64 23.07 -7.16
C VAL A 167 9.07 22.62 -8.54
N ASP A 168 8.24 22.93 -9.56
CA ASP A 168 8.60 22.82 -10.96
C ASP A 168 9.25 24.13 -11.40
N THR A 169 10.57 24.14 -11.58
CA THR A 169 11.34 25.36 -11.88
C THR A 169 11.09 25.91 -13.28
N GLU A 170 10.45 25.14 -14.15
CA GLU A 170 9.99 25.62 -15.46
C GLU A 170 8.72 26.48 -15.32
N LYS A 171 7.94 26.28 -14.25
CA LYS A 171 6.67 26.98 -14.01
C LYS A 171 6.76 28.06 -12.94
N GLN A 172 7.65 27.90 -11.98
CA GLN A 172 7.79 28.88 -10.89
C GLN A 172 9.25 29.01 -10.45
N LYS A 173 9.62 30.18 -9.97
CA LYS A 173 10.96 30.45 -9.43
C LYS A 173 11.04 30.06 -7.95
N ILE A 174 12.14 29.45 -7.56
CA ILE A 174 12.48 29.28 -6.15
C ILE A 174 12.89 30.65 -5.59
N THR A 175 12.21 31.07 -4.56
CA THR A 175 12.47 32.39 -3.91
C THR A 175 13.50 32.29 -2.81
N ASP A 176 13.71 31.11 -2.24
CA ASP A 176 14.65 30.88 -1.16
C ASP A 176 15.28 29.47 -1.33
N GLU A 177 16.47 29.44 -1.87
CA GLU A 177 17.21 28.19 -2.12
C GLU A 177 17.67 27.48 -0.83
N THR A 178 17.68 28.18 0.32
CA THR A 178 18.04 27.57 1.61
C THR A 178 16.97 26.58 2.11
N LYS A 179 15.76 26.66 1.53
CA LYS A 179 14.65 25.76 1.81
C LYS A 179 14.60 24.51 0.94
N ILE A 180 15.53 24.37 0.01
CA ILE A 180 15.65 23.14 -0.78
C ILE A 180 16.16 22.04 0.15
N ILE A 181 15.51 20.86 0.10
CA ILE A 181 15.99 19.70 0.84
C ILE A 181 17.41 19.35 0.42
N GLN A 182 18.28 19.16 1.39
CA GLN A 182 19.68 18.83 1.12
C GLN A 182 19.85 17.30 1.02
N PRO A 183 20.59 16.80 0.04
CA PRO A 183 20.92 15.39 -0.05
C PRO A 183 21.67 14.92 1.20
N LEU A 184 21.41 13.69 1.62
CA LEU A 184 22.14 13.04 2.70
C LEU A 184 23.64 12.98 2.41
N LYS A 185 24.45 13.16 3.45
CA LYS A 185 25.90 13.00 3.39
C LYS A 185 26.29 11.53 3.46
N GLU A 186 27.52 11.21 3.06
CA GLU A 186 28.04 9.84 3.07
C GLU A 186 27.95 9.16 4.44
N ASP A 187 28.19 9.91 5.53
CA ASP A 187 28.11 9.35 6.88
C ASP A 187 26.66 9.06 7.30
N GLU A 188 25.70 9.85 6.84
CA GLU A 188 24.28 9.63 7.09
C GLU A 188 23.77 8.40 6.32
N LEU A 189 24.26 8.18 5.09
CA LEU A 189 23.92 6.99 4.29
C LEU A 189 24.36 5.67 4.95
N LYS A 190 25.44 5.68 5.73
CA LYS A 190 25.91 4.49 6.45
C LYS A 190 24.98 4.03 7.59
N SER A 191 24.03 4.87 8.00
CA SER A 191 23.06 4.53 9.04
C SER A 191 21.86 3.72 8.53
N PHE A 192 21.73 3.55 7.22
CA PHE A 192 20.66 2.74 6.64
C PHE A 192 21.00 1.26 6.71
N ASP A 193 19.95 0.47 6.88
CA ASP A 193 20.06 -0.98 6.98
C ASP A 193 20.28 -1.64 5.61
N HIS A 194 21.04 -2.73 5.63
CA HIS A 194 21.37 -3.52 4.45
C HIS A 194 20.74 -4.90 4.54
N TYR A 195 20.14 -5.36 3.47
CA TYR A 195 19.45 -6.65 3.43
C TYR A 195 19.89 -7.47 2.22
N SER A 196 20.18 -8.75 2.45
CA SER A 196 20.34 -9.70 1.36
C SER A 196 18.98 -10.06 0.75
N SER A 197 18.97 -10.65 -0.45
CA SER A 197 17.72 -11.17 -1.05
C SER A 197 17.09 -12.26 -0.19
N GLU A 198 17.89 -13.09 0.50
CA GLU A 198 17.38 -14.11 1.43
C GLU A 198 16.67 -13.47 2.65
N ASP A 199 17.16 -12.33 3.14
CA ASP A 199 16.50 -11.63 4.23
C ASP A 199 15.16 -11.04 3.80
N ILE A 200 15.09 -10.43 2.61
CA ILE A 200 13.86 -9.86 2.10
C ILE A 200 12.80 -10.93 1.78
N GLU A 201 13.19 -12.11 1.30
CA GLU A 201 12.24 -13.22 1.07
C GLU A 201 11.48 -13.65 2.34
N LYS A 202 12.01 -13.41 3.55
CA LYS A 202 11.31 -13.65 4.82
C LYS A 202 10.10 -12.74 5.03
N PHE A 203 10.06 -11.61 4.33
CA PHE A 203 8.98 -10.62 4.37
C PHE A 203 8.05 -10.70 3.16
N VAL A 204 8.17 -11.76 2.34
CA VAL A 204 7.37 -11.98 1.14
C VAL A 204 6.51 -13.24 1.30
N ILE A 205 5.24 -13.14 0.92
CA ILE A 205 4.38 -14.31 0.76
C ILE A 205 3.94 -14.39 -0.71
N ARG A 206 4.26 -15.51 -1.34
CA ARG A 206 3.91 -15.81 -2.71
C ARG A 206 2.49 -16.34 -2.78
N PHE A 207 1.67 -15.74 -3.63
CA PHE A 207 0.27 -16.12 -3.76
C PHE A 207 0.05 -17.53 -4.31
N ASP A 208 0.91 -18.01 -5.17
CA ASP A 208 0.89 -19.40 -5.69
C ASP A 208 1.24 -20.44 -4.62
N GLU A 209 1.86 -20.02 -3.51
CA GLU A 209 2.17 -20.84 -2.35
C GLU A 209 1.17 -20.68 -1.19
N LYS A 210 0.08 -19.93 -1.37
CA LYS A 210 -0.87 -19.57 -0.31
C LYS A 210 -1.43 -20.75 0.48
N ASP A 211 -1.55 -21.91 -0.16
CA ASP A 211 -2.06 -23.12 0.51
C ASP A 211 -1.23 -23.58 1.71
N LYS A 212 0.04 -23.16 1.79
CA LYS A 212 0.92 -23.43 2.94
C LYS A 212 0.56 -22.63 4.19
N TYR A 213 -0.14 -21.52 4.01
CA TYR A 213 -0.41 -20.51 5.04
C TYR A 213 -1.84 -20.48 5.52
N PHE A 214 -2.75 -21.21 4.86
CA PHE A 214 -4.15 -21.24 5.27
C PHE A 214 -4.35 -21.85 6.65
N VAL A 215 -5.17 -21.19 7.44
CA VAL A 215 -5.71 -21.73 8.68
C VAL A 215 -7.16 -22.11 8.42
N ASP A 216 -7.46 -23.42 8.55
CA ASP A 216 -8.84 -23.89 8.52
C ASP A 216 -9.55 -23.49 9.81
N ASP A 217 -10.77 -22.98 9.69
CA ASP A 217 -11.60 -22.62 10.82
C ASP A 217 -13.02 -23.11 10.61
N GLU A 218 -13.54 -23.87 11.57
CA GLU A 218 -14.89 -24.42 11.56
C GLU A 218 -16.00 -23.35 11.64
N HIS A 219 -15.67 -22.15 12.17
CA HIS A 219 -16.60 -21.01 12.21
C HIS A 219 -16.74 -20.31 10.84
N TYR A 220 -15.83 -20.59 9.91
CA TYR A 220 -15.83 -20.03 8.56
C TYR A 220 -16.08 -21.14 7.55
N GLN A 221 -17.31 -21.65 7.51
CA GLN A 221 -17.71 -22.73 6.62
C GLN A 221 -17.19 -22.47 5.19
N SER A 222 -16.31 -23.36 4.71
CA SER A 222 -15.66 -23.30 3.40
C SER A 222 -14.65 -22.16 3.21
N ASN A 223 -14.24 -21.47 4.27
CA ASN A 223 -13.32 -20.33 4.18
C ASN A 223 -11.94 -20.72 4.65
N LYS A 224 -10.96 -20.12 4.00
CA LYS A 224 -9.56 -20.19 4.39
C LYS A 224 -9.06 -18.81 4.68
N ILE A 225 -8.39 -18.62 5.80
CA ILE A 225 -7.80 -17.35 6.19
C ILE A 225 -6.28 -17.48 6.21
N ILE A 226 -5.61 -16.48 5.63
CA ILE A 226 -4.19 -16.28 5.81
C ILE A 226 -4.01 -14.99 6.61
N ASN A 227 -3.36 -15.04 7.75
CA ASN A 227 -2.91 -13.84 8.42
C ASN A 227 -1.48 -13.51 7.96
N TYR A 228 -1.30 -12.39 7.28
CA TYR A 228 -0.01 -11.95 6.78
C TYR A 228 0.79 -11.20 7.82
N LEU A 229 0.17 -10.24 8.48
CA LEU A 229 0.83 -9.24 9.32
C LEU A 229 0.08 -9.02 10.62
N ASP A 230 0.81 -8.81 11.68
CA ASP A 230 0.38 -8.58 13.04
C ASP A 230 -0.69 -9.59 13.52
N GLN A 231 -1.03 -9.56 14.78
CA GLN A 231 -2.02 -10.48 15.33
C GLN A 231 -3.43 -10.03 14.98
N PHE A 232 -4.19 -10.89 14.33
CA PHE A 232 -5.60 -10.68 14.01
C PHE A 232 -6.49 -11.57 14.88
N ASN A 233 -7.55 -11.00 15.44
CA ASN A 233 -8.49 -11.71 16.30
C ASN A 233 -9.92 -11.52 15.78
N ILE A 234 -10.63 -12.62 15.56
CA ILE A 234 -12.04 -12.61 15.20
C ILE A 234 -12.75 -13.81 15.86
N HIS A 235 -13.96 -13.63 16.36
CA HIS A 235 -14.74 -14.65 17.08
C HIS A 235 -13.94 -15.38 18.18
N ASN A 236 -13.13 -14.64 18.98
CA ASN A 236 -12.27 -15.16 20.04
C ASN A 236 -11.15 -16.10 19.56
N LYS A 237 -10.88 -16.16 18.28
CA LYS A 237 -9.74 -16.86 17.70
C LYS A 237 -8.64 -15.89 17.30
N SER A 238 -7.41 -16.27 17.62
CA SER A 238 -6.21 -15.51 17.31
C SER A 238 -5.49 -16.15 16.13
N PHE A 239 -5.16 -15.35 15.13
CA PHE A 239 -4.39 -15.76 13.97
C PHE A 239 -2.97 -15.18 14.06
N ILE A 240 -1.99 -16.08 14.00
CA ILE A 240 -0.57 -15.71 14.08
C ILE A 240 -0.12 -15.21 12.69
N PRO A 241 0.65 -14.11 12.63
CA PRO A 241 1.15 -13.59 11.36
C PRO A 241 2.20 -14.51 10.73
N ASN A 242 2.21 -14.55 9.41
CA ASN A 242 3.18 -15.32 8.63
C ASN A 242 4.44 -14.51 8.26
N ILE A 243 4.34 -13.19 8.25
CA ILE A 243 5.47 -12.28 8.06
C ILE A 243 5.93 -11.77 9.42
N PRO A 244 7.19 -11.96 9.81
CA PRO A 244 7.70 -11.58 11.14
C PRO A 244 8.09 -10.08 11.18
N HIS A 245 7.17 -9.20 10.81
CA HIS A 245 7.38 -7.76 10.75
C HIS A 245 6.20 -7.05 11.39
N LEU A 246 6.45 -6.26 12.44
CA LEU A 246 5.42 -5.46 13.08
C LEU A 246 5.14 -4.22 12.25
N THR A 247 3.90 -4.04 11.86
CA THR A 247 3.46 -2.93 10.99
C THR A 247 2.54 -1.95 11.67
N GLY A 248 2.00 -2.29 12.84
CA GLY A 248 1.02 -1.51 13.58
C GLY A 248 -0.42 -1.67 13.07
N PHE A 249 -0.63 -2.50 12.04
CA PHE A 249 -1.95 -2.91 11.53
C PHE A 249 -1.91 -4.38 11.13
N SER A 250 -3.04 -5.07 11.24
CA SER A 250 -3.16 -6.44 10.75
C SER A 250 -3.52 -6.45 9.26
N LEU A 251 -3.07 -7.49 8.55
CA LEU A 251 -3.47 -7.75 7.17
C LEU A 251 -3.77 -9.24 7.02
N SER A 252 -4.99 -9.56 6.64
CA SER A 252 -5.43 -10.93 6.42
C SER A 252 -6.12 -11.08 5.07
N LEU A 253 -6.04 -12.25 4.46
CA LEU A 253 -6.79 -12.64 3.27
C LEU A 253 -7.89 -13.62 3.68
N LEU A 254 -9.12 -13.30 3.33
CA LEU A 254 -10.21 -14.26 3.30
C LEU A 254 -10.33 -14.84 1.89
N HIS A 255 -10.23 -16.16 1.78
CA HIS A 255 -10.30 -16.89 0.53
C HIS A 255 -11.34 -18.00 0.64
N GLY A 256 -12.16 -18.18 -0.37
CA GLY A 256 -13.07 -19.31 -0.45
C GLY A 256 -14.26 -19.06 -1.38
N LYS A 257 -14.82 -20.17 -1.87
CA LYS A 257 -16.06 -20.15 -2.62
C LYS A 257 -17.25 -20.13 -1.65
N ASN A 258 -18.18 -19.20 -1.81
CA ASN A 258 -19.27 -18.93 -0.87
C ASN A 258 -18.76 -18.49 0.53
N ALA A 259 -17.62 -17.83 0.56
CA ALA A 259 -17.03 -17.34 1.80
C ALA A 259 -17.99 -16.41 2.54
N HIS A 260 -18.08 -16.59 3.85
CA HIS A 260 -18.96 -15.81 4.70
C HIS A 260 -18.37 -15.70 6.12
N ILE A 261 -18.20 -14.47 6.59
CA ILE A 261 -17.97 -14.19 8.01
C ILE A 261 -19.30 -13.72 8.60
N HIS A 262 -19.79 -14.48 9.57
CA HIS A 262 -21.03 -14.16 10.29
C HIS A 262 -20.90 -12.84 11.06
N GLU A 263 -22.04 -12.28 11.46
CA GLU A 263 -22.12 -11.02 12.17
C GLU A 263 -21.23 -11.02 13.43
N TYR A 264 -20.42 -9.97 13.57
CA TYR A 264 -19.57 -9.71 14.71
C TYR A 264 -19.41 -8.21 14.94
N LYS A 265 -18.99 -7.83 16.15
CA LYS A 265 -18.58 -6.46 16.48
C LYS A 265 -17.08 -6.43 16.73
N PHE A 266 -16.44 -5.37 16.26
CA PHE A 266 -15.05 -5.14 16.50
C PHE A 266 -14.82 -3.71 17.00
N GLU A 267 -13.97 -3.56 18.01
CA GLU A 267 -13.73 -2.26 18.67
C GLU A 267 -12.87 -1.29 17.88
N LYS A 268 -12.19 -1.80 16.83
CA LYS A 268 -11.41 -0.98 15.90
C LYS A 268 -12.16 -0.81 14.58
N SER A 269 -11.73 0.16 13.78
CA SER A 269 -12.12 0.23 12.38
C SER A 269 -11.49 -0.94 11.61
N GLU A 270 -12.19 -1.43 10.60
CA GLU A 270 -11.67 -2.41 9.66
C GLU A 270 -11.82 -1.88 8.24
N VAL A 271 -10.96 -2.34 7.36
CA VAL A 271 -11.03 -2.02 5.94
C VAL A 271 -11.08 -3.32 5.15
N TYR A 272 -12.03 -3.39 4.23
CA TYR A 272 -12.18 -4.49 3.29
C TYR A 272 -11.71 -4.02 1.90
N HIS A 273 -10.71 -4.69 1.37
CA HIS A 273 -10.19 -4.44 0.02
C HIS A 273 -10.40 -5.66 -0.86
N CYS A 274 -11.19 -5.52 -1.92
CA CYS A 274 -11.52 -6.62 -2.81
C CYS A 274 -10.42 -6.87 -3.84
N LEU A 275 -9.83 -8.08 -3.83
CA LEU A 275 -8.86 -8.53 -4.83
C LEU A 275 -9.53 -9.22 -6.01
N SER A 276 -10.66 -9.89 -5.77
CA SER A 276 -11.41 -10.55 -6.83
C SER A 276 -12.86 -10.84 -6.44
N GLY A 277 -13.76 -10.83 -7.43
CA GLY A 277 -15.17 -11.11 -7.26
C GLY A 277 -15.98 -9.94 -6.74
N GLU A 278 -17.15 -10.25 -6.19
CA GLU A 278 -18.06 -9.29 -5.56
C GLU A 278 -18.42 -9.77 -4.15
N TRP A 279 -18.42 -8.84 -3.22
CA TRP A 279 -18.63 -9.09 -1.80
C TRP A 279 -19.69 -8.16 -1.24
N GLU A 280 -20.71 -8.73 -0.59
CA GLU A 280 -21.69 -7.98 0.20
C GLU A 280 -21.17 -7.82 1.62
N ILE A 281 -21.14 -6.59 2.09
CA ILE A 281 -20.81 -6.23 3.46
C ILE A 281 -22.06 -5.63 4.09
N ASP A 282 -22.52 -6.20 5.19
CA ASP A 282 -23.56 -5.60 6.02
C ASP A 282 -22.87 -4.88 7.19
N CYS A 283 -23.18 -3.62 7.37
CA CYS A 283 -22.64 -2.79 8.44
C CYS A 283 -23.78 -2.07 9.17
N ASP A 284 -24.09 -2.51 10.40
CA ASP A 284 -25.23 -2.03 11.19
C ASP A 284 -26.58 -2.05 10.43
N GLY A 285 -26.80 -3.06 9.57
CA GLY A 285 -27.98 -3.23 8.74
C GLY A 285 -27.96 -2.50 7.40
N GLU A 286 -26.93 -1.71 7.12
CA GLU A 286 -26.71 -1.08 5.81
C GLU A 286 -25.82 -1.97 4.94
N LYS A 287 -26.29 -2.32 3.75
CA LYS A 287 -25.58 -3.22 2.84
C LYS A 287 -24.83 -2.47 1.76
N VAL A 288 -23.58 -2.85 1.53
CA VAL A 288 -22.76 -2.38 0.42
C VAL A 288 -22.18 -3.56 -0.33
N VAL A 289 -22.09 -3.43 -1.65
CA VAL A 289 -21.39 -4.39 -2.50
C VAL A 289 -20.10 -3.74 -2.99
N ILE A 290 -18.99 -4.42 -2.74
CA ILE A 290 -17.68 -4.07 -3.30
C ILE A 290 -17.24 -5.11 -4.30
N LYS A 291 -16.52 -4.68 -5.33
CA LYS A 291 -15.97 -5.52 -6.39
C LYS A 291 -14.47 -5.31 -6.54
N ASP A 292 -13.88 -6.03 -7.45
CA ASP A 292 -12.45 -5.96 -7.77
C ASP A 292 -11.89 -4.52 -7.69
N LYS A 293 -10.86 -4.29 -6.88
CA LYS A 293 -10.18 -3.02 -6.56
C LYS A 293 -10.92 -2.06 -5.62
N ASP A 294 -12.19 -2.33 -5.29
CA ASP A 294 -12.92 -1.46 -4.37
C ASP A 294 -12.44 -1.64 -2.93
N THR A 295 -12.54 -0.57 -2.16
CA THR A 295 -12.18 -0.54 -0.74
C THR A 295 -13.34 0.04 0.07
N PHE A 296 -13.71 -0.63 1.15
CA PHE A 296 -14.75 -0.17 2.06
C PHE A 296 -14.24 -0.10 3.50
N SER A 297 -14.47 1.03 4.15
CA SER A 297 -14.10 1.27 5.54
C SER A 297 -15.29 1.04 6.46
N VAL A 298 -15.15 0.10 7.40
CA VAL A 298 -16.13 -0.18 8.44
C VAL A 298 -15.75 0.55 9.72
N PRO A 299 -16.66 1.34 10.34
CA PRO A 299 -16.36 2.08 11.57
C PRO A 299 -16.13 1.13 12.76
N LYS A 300 -15.34 1.61 13.73
CA LYS A 300 -15.23 0.93 15.03
C LYS A 300 -16.59 0.76 15.71
N ASN A 301 -16.73 -0.33 16.46
CA ASN A 301 -17.93 -0.68 17.23
C ASN A 301 -19.20 -0.94 16.41
N SER A 302 -19.12 -0.96 15.07
CA SER A 302 -20.23 -1.38 14.22
C SER A 302 -20.37 -2.89 14.19
N SER A 303 -21.60 -3.38 14.11
CA SER A 303 -21.89 -4.77 13.74
C SER A 303 -21.60 -4.95 12.25
N ARG A 304 -20.95 -6.04 11.88
CA ARG A 304 -20.57 -6.31 10.48
C ARG A 304 -20.61 -7.78 10.14
N SER A 305 -20.96 -8.06 8.90
CA SER A 305 -20.79 -9.36 8.28
C SER A 305 -20.28 -9.18 6.85
N ILE A 306 -19.65 -10.20 6.31
CA ILE A 306 -19.16 -10.19 4.93
C ILE A 306 -19.51 -11.50 4.24
N LYS A 307 -19.96 -11.40 2.99
CA LYS A 307 -20.39 -12.55 2.20
C LYS A 307 -19.97 -12.38 0.75
N GLN A 308 -19.37 -13.42 0.20
CA GLN A 308 -19.14 -13.53 -1.23
C GLN A 308 -20.45 -13.72 -1.97
N ILE A 309 -20.67 -13.01 -3.08
CA ILE A 309 -21.90 -13.06 -3.88
C ILE A 309 -21.66 -13.38 -5.36
N SER A 310 -20.42 -13.39 -5.84
CA SER A 310 -20.08 -13.75 -7.22
C SER A 310 -18.85 -14.66 -7.30
N ASP A 311 -18.50 -15.07 -8.51
CA ASP A 311 -17.27 -15.80 -8.78
C ASP A 311 -16.06 -14.87 -8.54
N GLY A 312 -15.10 -15.34 -7.76
CA GLY A 312 -13.95 -14.60 -7.26
C GLY A 312 -13.85 -14.86 -5.77
N MET A 313 -12.64 -15.05 -5.25
CA MET A 313 -12.51 -15.71 -3.98
C MET A 313 -11.67 -14.94 -2.96
N GLU A 314 -11.20 -13.75 -3.27
CA GLU A 314 -10.21 -13.08 -2.45
C GLU A 314 -10.65 -11.68 -2.01
N ILE A 315 -10.63 -11.45 -0.70
CA ILE A 315 -10.79 -10.15 -0.08
C ILE A 315 -9.81 -9.98 1.07
N TYR A 316 -9.18 -8.83 1.16
CA TYR A 316 -8.30 -8.47 2.26
C TYR A 316 -9.07 -7.78 3.39
N LEU A 317 -8.66 -8.10 4.61
CA LEU A 317 -9.11 -7.53 5.87
C LEU A 317 -7.92 -6.82 6.50
N LEU A 318 -8.04 -5.52 6.75
CA LEU A 318 -7.02 -4.67 7.36
C LEU A 318 -7.53 -4.06 8.67
#